data_8f4651a55cc803d230fc00f8f0c12e4d
#
_entry.id   8f4651a55cc803d230fc00f8f0c12e4d
#
_cell.length_a   1.000
_cell.length_b   1.000
_cell.length_c   1.000
_cell.angle_alpha   90.00
_cell.angle_beta   90.00
_cell.angle_gamma   90.00
#
_symmetry.space_group_name_H-M   'P 1'
#
loop_
_entity.id
_entity.type
_entity.pdbx_description
1 polymer ?
#
loop_
_entity_poly.entity_id
_entity_poly.type
_entity_poly.pdbx_seq_one_letter_code
_entity_poly.pdbx_strand_id
1 'polypeptide(L)'
;GLGARPIANTDVFCFGPPDWEGEIPDNLFHPSRVLRGVHSGVRVGGNESGIPTINGAIIFDERYLGKPLVYCGTVGLMPRKLPDGRESHIKTPSAGDVVYMVGGRVGYDGIHGATFSSLELTEESPSSAVQIGDPITQKKMIDMILEARDIGLITCITDNGAGGLSSSIGEMAEYTNGCKIDLAKVPLKQPGLSPWEI
;
A
#
# COMPACT_ATOMS: atom_id res chain seq x y z
N GLY A 1 -0.26 13.10 8.31
CA GLY A 1 -0.81 14.38 7.85
C GLY A 1 -2.19 14.24 7.22
N LEU A 2 -2.62 15.29 6.55
CA LEU A 2 -3.95 15.33 5.92
C LEU A 2 -3.91 14.98 4.42
N GLY A 3 -2.82 14.43 3.94
CA GLY A 3 -2.63 13.99 2.57
C GLY A 3 -1.60 14.82 1.79
N ALA A 4 -0.71 14.13 1.09
CA ALA A 4 0.29 14.72 0.20
C ALA A 4 -0.03 14.37 -1.25
N ARG A 5 0.29 15.26 -2.18
CA ARG A 5 0.22 14.98 -3.62
C ARG A 5 1.47 14.19 -4.03
N PRO A 6 1.36 12.95 -4.48
CA PRO A 6 2.49 12.22 -5.05
C PRO A 6 3.02 12.92 -6.30
N ILE A 7 4.34 13.06 -6.41
CA ILE A 7 4.98 13.77 -7.53
C ILE A 7 6.04 12.94 -8.24
N ALA A 8 6.64 11.97 -7.55
CA ALA A 8 7.71 11.17 -8.10
C ALA A 8 7.84 9.83 -7.37
N ASN A 9 8.26 8.81 -8.09
CA ASN A 9 8.69 7.54 -7.52
C ASN A 9 10.21 7.38 -7.62
N THR A 10 10.78 6.58 -6.72
CA THR A 10 12.14 6.08 -6.76
C THR A 10 12.10 4.58 -6.48
N ASP A 11 12.73 3.77 -7.34
CA ASP A 11 12.57 2.33 -7.29
C ASP A 11 13.94 1.65 -7.15
N VAL A 12 14.06 0.73 -6.19
CA VAL A 12 15.26 -0.11 -6.02
C VAL A 12 14.86 -1.57 -6.14
N PHE A 13 15.45 -2.25 -7.12
CA PHE A 13 15.21 -3.65 -7.39
C PHE A 13 16.44 -4.47 -7.16
N CYS A 14 16.33 -5.55 -6.38
CA CYS A 14 17.39 -6.51 -6.18
C CYS A 14 16.87 -7.89 -6.60
N PHE A 15 17.54 -8.50 -7.57
CA PHE A 15 17.19 -9.80 -8.14
C PHE A 15 18.39 -10.72 -8.21
N GLY A 16 18.15 -12.02 -8.33
CA GLY A 16 19.17 -12.95 -8.80
C GLY A 16 19.62 -12.56 -10.23
N PRO A 17 20.83 -12.98 -10.64
CA PRO A 17 21.34 -12.70 -11.99
C PRO A 17 20.35 -13.14 -13.07
N PRO A 18 20.00 -12.30 -14.05
CA PRO A 18 19.01 -12.64 -15.07
C PRO A 18 19.49 -13.71 -16.06
N ASP A 19 20.79 -13.94 -16.12
CA ASP A 19 21.50 -14.96 -16.91
C ASP A 19 21.91 -16.17 -16.07
N TRP A 20 21.24 -16.40 -14.93
CA TRP A 20 21.50 -17.52 -14.05
C TRP A 20 21.33 -18.87 -14.77
N GLU A 21 22.37 -19.72 -14.75
CA GLU A 21 22.38 -21.05 -15.36
C GLU A 21 22.37 -22.19 -14.31
N GLY A 22 22.41 -21.84 -13.01
CA GLY A 22 22.36 -22.82 -11.94
C GLY A 22 20.97 -23.40 -11.71
N GLU A 23 20.89 -24.39 -10.83
CA GLU A 23 19.61 -24.96 -10.41
C GLU A 23 18.73 -23.91 -9.74
N ILE A 24 17.44 -24.00 -10.00
CA ILE A 24 16.40 -23.20 -9.35
C ILE A 24 15.40 -24.19 -8.74
N PRO A 25 15.06 -24.07 -7.45
CA PRO A 25 14.02 -24.88 -6.84
C PRO A 25 12.68 -24.82 -7.63
N ASP A 26 11.99 -25.95 -7.72
CA ASP A 26 10.77 -26.11 -8.55
C ASP A 26 9.67 -25.09 -8.26
N ASN A 27 9.61 -24.57 -7.03
CA ASN A 27 8.62 -23.57 -6.60
C ASN A 27 9.02 -22.12 -6.87
N LEU A 28 10.20 -21.88 -7.46
CA LEU A 28 10.70 -20.54 -7.77
C LEU A 28 10.71 -20.26 -9.27
N PHE A 29 10.52 -19.01 -9.62
CA PHE A 29 10.67 -18.57 -11.00
C PHE A 29 12.11 -18.16 -11.29
N HIS A 30 12.53 -18.39 -12.53
CA HIS A 30 13.81 -17.91 -13.02
C HIS A 30 13.94 -16.38 -12.84
N PRO A 31 15.11 -15.85 -12.39
CA PRO A 31 15.30 -14.42 -12.10
C PRO A 31 14.90 -13.50 -13.25
N SER A 32 15.20 -13.88 -14.51
CA SER A 32 14.78 -13.10 -15.68
C SER A 32 13.27 -12.98 -15.83
N ARG A 33 12.50 -14.00 -15.42
CA ARG A 33 11.04 -13.97 -15.43
C ARG A 33 10.53 -13.04 -14.33
N VAL A 34 11.11 -13.13 -13.15
CA VAL A 34 10.76 -12.25 -12.00
C VAL A 34 11.03 -10.80 -12.35
N LEU A 35 12.23 -10.50 -12.87
CA LEU A 35 12.61 -9.15 -13.30
C LEU A 35 11.63 -8.57 -14.33
N ARG A 36 11.27 -9.33 -15.36
CA ARG A 36 10.31 -8.88 -16.38
C ARG A 36 8.92 -8.63 -15.79
N GLY A 37 8.46 -9.48 -14.88
CA GLY A 37 7.17 -9.33 -14.21
C GLY A 37 7.12 -8.07 -13.35
N VAL A 38 8.12 -7.86 -12.51
CA VAL A 38 8.23 -6.67 -11.64
C VAL A 38 8.34 -5.39 -12.47
N HIS A 39 9.23 -5.37 -13.47
CA HIS A 39 9.36 -4.22 -14.38
C HIS A 39 8.03 -3.87 -15.05
N SER A 40 7.30 -4.89 -15.54
CA SER A 40 5.98 -4.67 -16.15
C SER A 40 4.97 -4.09 -15.15
N GLY A 41 4.91 -4.62 -13.93
CA GLY A 41 4.02 -4.14 -12.87
C GLY A 41 4.30 -2.69 -12.49
N VAL A 42 5.56 -2.34 -12.26
CA VAL A 42 5.97 -0.97 -11.91
C VAL A 42 5.68 0.00 -13.05
N ARG A 43 5.97 -0.40 -14.30
CA ARG A 43 5.66 0.42 -15.47
C ARG A 43 4.16 0.70 -15.61
N VAL A 44 3.32 -0.32 -15.45
CA VAL A 44 1.85 -0.18 -15.53
C VAL A 44 1.37 0.71 -14.37
N GLY A 45 1.80 0.44 -13.15
CA GLY A 45 1.43 1.22 -11.97
C GLY A 45 1.78 2.70 -12.10
N GLY A 46 3.00 3.01 -12.56
CA GLY A 46 3.43 4.40 -12.80
C GLY A 46 2.62 5.09 -13.89
N ASN A 47 2.38 4.41 -15.02
CA ASN A 47 1.61 4.97 -16.13
C ASN A 47 0.14 5.25 -15.74
N GLU A 48 -0.51 4.34 -15.04
CA GLU A 48 -1.92 4.48 -14.65
C GLU A 48 -2.12 5.49 -13.52
N SER A 49 -1.16 5.58 -12.59
CA SER A 49 -1.19 6.59 -11.52
C SER A 49 -0.73 7.97 -11.98
N GLY A 50 0.00 8.04 -13.09
CA GLY A 50 0.57 9.28 -13.62
C GLY A 50 1.74 9.83 -12.78
N ILE A 51 2.41 8.96 -11.99
CA ILE A 51 3.54 9.32 -11.14
C ILE A 51 4.83 8.81 -11.80
N PRO A 52 5.75 9.70 -12.23
CA PRO A 52 6.97 9.28 -12.89
C PRO A 52 7.98 8.69 -11.90
N THR A 53 8.70 7.64 -12.29
CA THR A 53 9.93 7.20 -11.62
C THR A 53 11.08 8.07 -12.08
N ILE A 54 11.71 8.80 -11.16
CA ILE A 54 12.76 9.79 -11.47
C ILE A 54 14.17 9.27 -11.25
N ASN A 55 14.35 8.28 -10.40
CA ASN A 55 15.61 7.60 -10.18
C ASN A 55 15.38 6.20 -9.58
N GLY A 56 16.46 5.45 -9.45
CA GLY A 56 16.44 4.14 -8.81
C GLY A 56 17.72 3.36 -9.10
N ALA A 57 17.70 2.07 -8.75
CA ALA A 57 18.80 1.16 -9.01
C ALA A 57 18.27 -0.24 -9.27
N ILE A 58 19.00 -1.01 -10.09
CA ILE A 58 18.81 -2.45 -10.26
C ILE A 58 20.10 -3.13 -9.86
N ILE A 59 20.03 -4.06 -8.92
CA ILE A 59 21.16 -4.80 -8.36
C ILE A 59 20.93 -6.28 -8.60
N PHE A 60 21.94 -6.97 -9.09
CA PHE A 60 21.92 -8.42 -9.27
C PHE A 60 22.88 -9.08 -8.30
N ASP A 61 22.39 -10.04 -7.52
CA ASP A 61 23.17 -10.80 -6.57
C ASP A 61 22.48 -12.16 -6.31
N GLU A 62 23.25 -13.23 -6.21
CA GLU A 62 22.75 -14.60 -6.01
C GLU A 62 21.88 -14.73 -4.75
N ARG A 63 22.12 -13.92 -3.72
CA ARG A 63 21.31 -13.90 -2.50
C ARG A 63 19.85 -13.57 -2.71
N TYR A 64 19.51 -12.98 -3.85
CA TYR A 64 18.13 -12.65 -4.22
C TYR A 64 17.46 -13.66 -5.17
N LEU A 65 18.05 -14.84 -5.35
CA LEU A 65 17.45 -15.90 -6.18
C LEU A 65 16.10 -16.35 -5.64
N GLY A 66 16.02 -16.60 -4.33
CA GLY A 66 14.80 -17.09 -3.69
C GLY A 66 13.78 -16.00 -3.34
N LYS A 67 14.28 -14.82 -2.96
CA LYS A 67 13.44 -13.72 -2.52
C LYS A 67 14.00 -12.39 -3.02
N PRO A 68 13.47 -11.87 -4.12
CA PRO A 68 13.86 -10.56 -4.63
C PRO A 68 13.40 -9.45 -3.67
N LEU A 69 14.11 -8.33 -3.67
CA LEU A 69 13.67 -7.09 -3.04
C LEU A 69 13.12 -6.15 -4.12
N VAL A 70 11.91 -5.69 -3.92
CA VAL A 70 11.27 -4.66 -4.76
C VAL A 70 10.86 -3.51 -3.85
N TYR A 71 11.60 -2.44 -3.90
CA TYR A 71 11.30 -1.21 -3.18
C TYR A 71 10.79 -0.16 -4.14
N CYS A 72 9.56 0.30 -3.95
CA CYS A 72 8.95 1.40 -4.68
C CYS A 72 8.64 2.51 -3.69
N GLY A 73 9.48 3.55 -3.68
CA GLY A 73 9.31 4.71 -2.83
C GLY A 73 8.55 5.81 -3.56
N THR A 74 7.76 6.59 -2.84
CA THR A 74 7.01 7.71 -3.40
C THR A 74 7.32 8.99 -2.65
N VAL A 75 7.63 10.05 -3.37
CA VAL A 75 7.80 11.41 -2.84
C VAL A 75 6.51 12.17 -3.06
N GLY A 76 6.00 12.83 -2.02
CA GLY A 76 4.81 13.66 -2.08
C GLY A 76 5.06 15.08 -1.59
N LEU A 77 4.29 16.01 -2.12
CA LEU A 77 4.25 17.39 -1.66
C LEU A 77 2.98 17.64 -0.85
N MET A 78 3.17 18.23 0.32
CA MET A 78 2.08 18.64 1.19
C MET A 78 2.21 20.14 1.48
N PRO A 79 1.16 20.95 1.26
CA PRO A 79 1.23 22.38 1.60
C PRO A 79 1.41 22.53 3.11
N ARG A 80 2.19 23.48 3.56
CA ARG A 80 2.36 23.74 4.99
C ARG A 80 1.04 24.11 5.66
N LYS A 81 0.23 24.92 4.98
CA LYS A 81 -1.09 25.32 5.41
C LYS A 81 -2.13 25.02 4.34
N LEU A 82 -3.29 24.57 4.75
CA LEU A 82 -4.45 24.36 3.90
C LEU A 82 -5.18 25.70 3.63
N PRO A 83 -6.10 25.74 2.64
CA PRO A 83 -6.86 26.97 2.35
C PRO A 83 -7.66 27.51 3.54
N ASP A 84 -8.09 26.65 4.46
CA ASP A 84 -8.79 27.01 5.69
C ASP A 84 -7.85 27.46 6.84
N GLY A 85 -6.53 27.51 6.59
CA GLY A 85 -5.52 27.95 7.56
C GLY A 85 -4.96 26.86 8.47
N ARG A 86 -5.52 25.64 8.46
CA ARG A 86 -4.98 24.52 9.26
C ARG A 86 -3.59 24.10 8.75
N GLU A 87 -2.76 23.62 9.66
CA GLU A 87 -1.48 23.02 9.32
C GLU A 87 -1.70 21.58 8.81
N SER A 88 -1.28 21.29 7.60
CA SER A 88 -1.60 20.04 6.92
C SER A 88 -0.97 18.77 7.54
N HIS A 89 0.08 18.93 8.33
CA HIS A 89 0.75 17.82 9.01
C HIS A 89 0.11 17.46 10.36
N ILE A 90 -0.80 18.30 10.86
CA ILE A 90 -1.47 18.07 12.14
C ILE A 90 -2.81 17.39 11.92
N LYS A 91 -3.01 16.27 12.62
CA LYS A 91 -4.27 15.53 12.65
C LYS A 91 -5.12 16.08 13.81
N THR A 92 -6.38 16.41 13.54
CA THR A 92 -7.30 17.02 14.51
C THR A 92 -8.67 16.36 14.50
N PRO A 93 -8.78 15.02 14.60
CA PRO A 93 -10.09 14.40 14.66
C PRO A 93 -10.79 14.74 15.98
N SER A 94 -12.10 14.78 15.93
CA SER A 94 -12.96 15.12 17.07
C SER A 94 -14.02 14.05 17.30
N ALA A 95 -14.51 13.96 18.53
CA ALA A 95 -15.64 13.08 18.85
C ALA A 95 -16.87 13.46 18.00
N GLY A 96 -17.43 12.49 17.30
CA GLY A 96 -18.51 12.69 16.36
C GLY A 96 -18.09 12.72 14.89
N ASP A 97 -16.80 12.80 14.60
CA ASP A 97 -16.30 12.65 13.22
C ASP A 97 -16.64 11.27 12.67
N VAL A 98 -16.92 11.21 11.36
CA VAL A 98 -17.25 9.97 10.67
C VAL A 98 -16.01 9.38 10.01
N VAL A 99 -15.81 8.08 10.19
CA VAL A 99 -14.71 7.36 9.55
C VAL A 99 -15.16 6.85 8.19
N TYR A 100 -14.39 7.18 7.15
CA TYR A 100 -14.57 6.65 5.80
C TYR A 100 -13.38 5.79 5.40
N MET A 101 -13.66 4.60 4.89
CA MET A 101 -12.67 3.79 4.18
C MET A 101 -12.72 4.16 2.69
N VAL A 102 -11.58 4.55 2.14
CA VAL A 102 -11.43 4.91 0.72
C VAL A 102 -10.42 4.00 0.03
N GLY A 103 -10.63 3.71 -1.26
CA GLY A 103 -9.79 2.81 -2.03
C GLY A 103 -10.46 1.50 -2.38
N GLY A 104 -9.73 0.37 -2.32
CA GLY A 104 -10.24 -0.96 -2.62
C GLY A 104 -11.14 -1.53 -1.52
N ARG A 105 -11.86 -2.60 -1.86
CA ARG A 105 -12.66 -3.36 -0.89
C ARG A 105 -11.76 -4.26 -0.06
N VAL A 106 -12.18 -4.59 1.16
CA VAL A 106 -11.49 -5.55 2.04
C VAL A 106 -11.68 -6.98 1.54
N GLY A 107 -10.62 -7.76 1.52
CA GLY A 107 -10.62 -9.14 1.09
C GLY A 107 -9.55 -9.96 1.82
N TYR A 108 -9.40 -11.23 1.42
CA TYR A 108 -8.37 -12.12 1.97
C TYR A 108 -6.95 -11.77 1.52
N ASP A 109 -6.79 -11.04 0.42
CA ASP A 109 -5.49 -10.68 -0.12
C ASP A 109 -4.77 -9.68 0.79
N GLY A 110 -3.49 -9.95 1.06
CA GLY A 110 -2.66 -9.12 1.91
C GLY A 110 -2.68 -9.48 3.40
N ILE A 111 -3.51 -10.43 3.83
CA ILE A 111 -3.51 -10.92 5.22
C ILE A 111 -2.12 -11.47 5.56
N HIS A 112 -1.55 -11.01 6.68
CA HIS A 112 -0.19 -11.32 7.11
C HIS A 112 0.92 -10.91 6.12
N GLY A 113 0.64 -10.05 5.14
CA GLY A 113 1.62 -9.61 4.16
C GLY A 113 2.88 -8.99 4.78
N ALA A 114 2.73 -8.18 5.80
CA ALA A 114 3.86 -7.59 6.54
C ALA A 114 4.71 -8.66 7.26
N THR A 115 4.09 -9.69 7.80
CA THR A 115 4.78 -10.83 8.44
C THR A 115 5.56 -11.62 7.41
N PHE A 116 4.93 -12.05 6.33
CA PHE A 116 5.57 -12.84 5.28
C PHE A 116 6.62 -12.07 4.49
N SER A 117 6.56 -10.73 4.46
CA SER A 117 7.61 -9.91 3.85
C SER A 117 8.97 -10.07 4.56
N SER A 118 8.96 -10.39 5.87
CA SER A 118 10.14 -10.50 6.72
C SER A 118 10.55 -11.93 7.03
N LEU A 119 9.71 -12.92 6.72
CA LEU A 119 10.00 -14.34 6.96
C LEU A 119 10.63 -15.01 5.73
N GLU A 120 11.34 -16.10 5.97
CA GLU A 120 11.71 -17.04 4.91
C GLU A 120 10.45 -17.67 4.32
N LEU A 121 10.35 -17.68 2.99
CA LEU A 121 9.20 -18.26 2.30
C LEU A 121 9.40 -19.77 2.14
N THR A 122 8.36 -20.53 2.45
CA THR A 122 8.29 -21.98 2.27
C THR A 122 7.20 -22.35 1.28
N GLU A 123 7.12 -23.60 0.86
CA GLU A 123 6.05 -24.10 -0.01
C GLU A 123 4.64 -23.90 0.59
N GLU A 124 4.56 -23.84 1.92
CA GLU A 124 3.31 -23.62 2.67
C GLU A 124 2.94 -22.13 2.79
N SER A 125 3.81 -21.22 2.35
CA SER A 125 3.53 -19.78 2.45
C SER A 125 2.35 -19.40 1.55
N PRO A 126 1.29 -18.77 2.11
CA PRO A 126 0.07 -18.50 1.35
C PRO A 126 0.31 -17.44 0.27
N SER A 127 -0.04 -17.75 -0.97
CA SER A 127 0.00 -16.79 -2.08
C SER A 127 -0.93 -15.59 -1.87
N SER A 128 -1.97 -15.77 -1.06
CA SER A 128 -2.92 -14.71 -0.66
C SER A 128 -2.31 -13.62 0.23
N ALA A 129 -1.11 -13.83 0.79
CA ALA A 129 -0.38 -12.79 1.52
C ALA A 129 0.03 -11.62 0.61
N VAL A 130 0.09 -11.82 -0.72
CA VAL A 130 0.36 -10.78 -1.70
C VAL A 130 -0.94 -10.02 -2.00
N GLN A 131 -0.94 -8.72 -1.70
CA GLN A 131 -2.06 -7.85 -2.03
C GLN A 131 -2.07 -7.53 -3.53
N ILE A 132 -3.26 -7.60 -4.14
CA ILE A 132 -3.47 -7.21 -5.53
C ILE A 132 -3.81 -5.72 -5.57
N GLY A 133 -2.93 -4.92 -6.19
CA GLY A 133 -3.12 -3.50 -6.37
C GLY A 133 -4.00 -3.15 -7.57
N ASP A 134 -4.62 -1.97 -7.52
CA ASP A 134 -5.37 -1.36 -8.61
C ASP A 134 -4.94 0.10 -8.75
N PRO A 135 -4.02 0.42 -9.67
CA PRO A 135 -3.48 1.77 -9.83
C PRO A 135 -4.51 2.81 -10.25
N ILE A 136 -5.54 2.41 -11.00
CA ILE A 136 -6.63 3.33 -11.39
C ILE A 136 -7.48 3.71 -10.17
N THR A 137 -7.83 2.74 -9.33
CA THR A 137 -8.52 3.02 -8.06
C THR A 137 -7.65 3.90 -7.16
N GLN A 138 -6.34 3.64 -7.07
CA GLN A 138 -5.40 4.47 -6.34
C GLN A 138 -5.37 5.91 -6.86
N LYS A 139 -5.34 6.10 -8.18
CA LYS A 139 -5.36 7.45 -8.78
C LYS A 139 -6.63 8.22 -8.42
N LYS A 140 -7.79 7.58 -8.56
CA LYS A 140 -9.09 8.18 -8.19
C LYS A 140 -9.13 8.54 -6.70
N MET A 141 -8.62 7.65 -5.84
CA MET A 141 -8.53 7.88 -4.39
C MET A 141 -7.64 9.10 -4.07
N ILE A 142 -6.48 9.20 -4.71
CA ILE A 142 -5.56 10.34 -4.51
C ILE A 142 -6.25 11.65 -4.87
N ASP A 143 -6.88 11.72 -6.04
CA ASP A 143 -7.55 12.94 -6.50
C ASP A 143 -8.68 13.35 -5.55
N MET A 144 -9.52 12.40 -5.13
CA MET A 144 -10.60 12.65 -4.17
C MET A 144 -10.07 13.12 -2.81
N ILE A 145 -9.02 12.47 -2.27
CA ILE A 145 -8.44 12.86 -0.98
C ILE A 145 -7.87 14.28 -1.03
N LEU A 146 -7.17 14.64 -2.10
CA LEU A 146 -6.59 15.97 -2.24
C LEU A 146 -7.66 17.05 -2.32
N GLU A 147 -8.73 16.82 -3.06
CA GLU A 147 -9.86 17.73 -3.17
C GLU A 147 -10.61 17.86 -1.83
N ALA A 148 -10.93 16.73 -1.19
CA ALA A 148 -11.60 16.71 0.11
C ALA A 148 -10.76 17.39 1.21
N ARG A 149 -9.43 17.22 1.16
CA ARG A 149 -8.50 17.94 2.05
C ARG A 149 -8.59 19.45 1.86
N ASP A 150 -8.52 19.90 0.60
CA ASP A 150 -8.43 21.33 0.28
C ASP A 150 -9.72 22.10 0.58
N ILE A 151 -10.89 21.42 0.56
CA ILE A 151 -12.18 21.98 1.00
C ILE A 151 -12.49 21.72 2.49
N GLY A 152 -11.56 21.19 3.24
CA GLY A 152 -11.66 21.08 4.70
C GLY A 152 -12.44 19.90 5.24
N LEU A 153 -12.74 18.87 4.44
CA LEU A 153 -13.53 17.71 4.87
C LEU A 153 -12.70 16.67 5.66
N ILE A 154 -11.37 16.71 5.56
CA ILE A 154 -10.50 15.74 6.21
C ILE A 154 -9.85 16.33 7.46
N THR A 155 -10.03 15.67 8.59
CA THR A 155 -9.43 16.03 9.89
C THR A 155 -8.29 15.08 10.28
N CYS A 156 -8.32 13.85 9.78
CA CYS A 156 -7.31 12.82 10.02
C CYS A 156 -7.29 11.84 8.84
N ILE A 157 -6.12 11.29 8.53
CA ILE A 157 -5.94 10.22 7.55
C ILE A 157 -4.85 9.26 8.03
N THR A 158 -5.07 7.98 7.84
CA THR A 158 -4.08 6.92 8.03
C THR A 158 -4.28 5.84 6.98
N ASP A 159 -3.29 4.98 6.78
CA ASP A 159 -3.38 3.86 5.84
C ASP A 159 -3.88 2.59 6.55
N ASN A 160 -4.35 1.62 5.75
CA ASN A 160 -4.66 0.27 6.18
C ASN A 160 -3.47 -0.66 5.90
N GLY A 161 -2.30 -0.32 6.41
CA GLY A 161 -1.10 -1.13 6.31
C GLY A 161 -1.14 -2.37 7.19
N ALA A 162 -0.02 -2.68 7.86
CA ALA A 162 0.05 -3.80 8.80
C ALA A 162 -1.00 -3.67 9.91
N GLY A 163 -1.77 -4.73 10.15
CA GLY A 163 -2.88 -4.75 11.10
C GLY A 163 -4.22 -4.25 10.53
N GLY A 164 -4.26 -3.80 9.27
CA GLY A 164 -5.49 -3.46 8.54
C GLY A 164 -6.37 -2.45 9.26
N LEU A 165 -7.68 -2.68 9.25
CA LEU A 165 -8.66 -1.77 9.86
C LEU A 165 -8.47 -1.63 11.38
N SER A 166 -8.04 -2.68 12.08
CA SER A 166 -7.84 -2.61 13.53
C SER A 166 -6.73 -1.64 13.91
N SER A 167 -5.62 -1.63 13.16
CA SER A 167 -4.51 -0.70 13.35
C SER A 167 -4.92 0.72 12.96
N SER A 168 -5.42 0.92 11.73
CA SER A 168 -5.72 2.25 11.21
C SER A 168 -6.78 3.00 12.02
N ILE A 169 -7.88 2.32 12.37
CA ILE A 169 -8.95 2.93 13.15
C ILE A 169 -8.51 3.08 14.62
N GLY A 170 -7.74 2.12 15.15
CA GLY A 170 -7.16 2.19 16.49
C GLY A 170 -6.28 3.42 16.66
N GLU A 171 -5.38 3.68 15.72
CA GLU A 171 -4.53 4.88 15.72
C GLU A 171 -5.34 6.19 15.67
N MET A 172 -6.40 6.24 14.87
CA MET A 172 -7.27 7.42 14.83
C MET A 172 -8.08 7.58 16.13
N ALA A 173 -8.50 6.47 16.74
CA ALA A 173 -9.28 6.47 17.96
C ALA A 173 -8.51 6.97 19.18
N GLU A 174 -7.17 6.90 19.17
CA GLU A 174 -6.33 7.46 20.25
C GLU A 174 -6.55 8.97 20.43
N TYR A 175 -6.81 9.70 19.35
CA TYR A 175 -7.06 11.15 19.42
C TYR A 175 -8.40 11.51 20.08
N THR A 176 -9.37 10.57 20.11
CA THR A 176 -10.75 10.81 20.57
C THR A 176 -11.17 9.91 21.73
N ASN A 177 -10.22 9.16 22.33
CA ASN A 177 -10.44 8.19 23.40
C ASN A 177 -11.43 7.08 23.04
N GLY A 178 -11.52 6.72 21.77
CA GLY A 178 -12.31 5.58 21.32
C GLY A 178 -13.04 5.82 20.00
N CYS A 179 -13.66 4.75 19.52
CA CYS A 179 -14.45 4.74 18.30
C CYS A 179 -15.59 3.71 18.39
N LYS A 180 -16.56 3.83 17.48
CA LYS A 180 -17.62 2.83 17.29
C LYS A 180 -17.63 2.42 15.82
N ILE A 181 -17.44 1.13 15.56
CA ILE A 181 -17.38 0.57 14.22
C ILE A 181 -18.55 -0.38 14.01
N ASP A 182 -19.23 -0.25 12.87
CA ASP A 182 -20.20 -1.20 12.40
C ASP A 182 -19.57 -2.06 11.29
N LEU A 183 -19.03 -3.22 11.65
CA LEU A 183 -18.33 -4.10 10.72
C LEU A 183 -19.22 -4.61 9.57
N ALA A 184 -20.54 -4.64 9.75
CA ALA A 184 -21.46 -5.02 8.69
C ALA A 184 -21.49 -4.02 7.51
N LYS A 185 -20.96 -2.82 7.70
CA LYS A 185 -20.87 -1.78 6.67
C LYS A 185 -19.56 -1.76 5.91
N VAL A 186 -18.59 -2.59 6.29
CA VAL A 186 -17.30 -2.68 5.60
C VAL A 186 -17.52 -3.24 4.20
N PRO A 187 -17.06 -2.55 3.13
CA PRO A 187 -17.21 -3.05 1.77
C PRO A 187 -16.26 -4.21 1.51
N LEU A 188 -16.82 -5.37 1.23
CA LEU A 188 -16.10 -6.64 1.05
C LEU A 188 -15.89 -6.98 -0.42
N LYS A 189 -14.73 -7.61 -0.74
CA LYS A 189 -14.45 -8.23 -2.05
C LYS A 189 -15.22 -9.55 -2.18
N GLN A 190 -15.17 -10.39 -1.16
CA GLN A 190 -15.80 -11.68 -1.12
C GLN A 190 -17.03 -11.65 -0.22
N PRO A 191 -18.20 -12.12 -0.69
CA PRO A 191 -19.34 -12.31 0.17
C PRO A 191 -19.04 -13.37 1.26
N GLY A 192 -19.54 -13.13 2.47
CA GLY A 192 -19.45 -14.10 3.55
C GLY A 192 -18.19 -14.02 4.42
N LEU A 193 -17.33 -13.02 4.24
CA LEU A 193 -16.29 -12.69 5.21
C LEU A 193 -16.92 -12.41 6.58
N SER A 194 -16.42 -13.07 7.61
CA SER A 194 -16.87 -12.82 8.97
C SER A 194 -16.23 -11.53 9.54
N PRO A 195 -16.83 -10.93 10.58
CA PRO A 195 -16.24 -9.77 11.25
C PRO A 195 -14.83 -10.00 11.81
N TRP A 196 -14.45 -11.25 12.02
CA TRP A 196 -13.14 -11.64 12.54
C TRP A 196 -12.05 -11.73 11.46
N GLU A 197 -12.45 -11.70 10.20
CA GLU A 197 -11.58 -11.79 9.01
C GLU A 197 -11.39 -10.44 8.30
N ILE A 198 -11.94 -9.37 8.88
CA ILE A 198 -11.95 -8.02 8.29
C ILE A 198 -10.80 -7.15 8.85
#